data_e2935ff70ef1be775de78c947da22464
#
_entry.id   e2935ff70ef1be775de78c947da22464
#
_cell.length_a   1.000
_cell.length_b   1.000
_cell.length_c   1.000
_cell.angle_alpha   90.00
_cell.angle_beta   90.00
_cell.angle_gamma   90.00
#
_symmetry.space_group_name_H-M   'P 1'
#
loop_
_entity.id
_entity.type
_entity.pdbx_description
1 polymer ?
#
loop_
_entity_poly.entity_id
_entity_poly.type
_entity_poly.pdbx_seq_one_letter_code
_entity_poly.pdbx_strand_id
1 'polypeptide(L)'
;MNRRLFAFLFISTIFVLFSCGQKKLETKDLVIKKASGQIVVVKTELAKTEAEQAYGFMNRKNIPDGTGMLFIFKDDRIASFWMKNTPTPLSIAYIDYSGKIKDIFDMTPFSLATIVSTGYVRYALEVPQGWFSKNGIKVGDYLDLSPLKN
;
A
#
# COMPACT_ATOMS: atom_id res chain seq x y z
N MET A 1 -45.28 -58.57 12.11
CA MET A 1 -45.62 -57.16 11.89
C MET A 1 -44.39 -56.35 12.33
N ASN A 2 -43.39 -56.19 11.40
CA ASN A 2 -42.06 -55.64 11.71
C ASN A 2 -42.00 -54.19 11.26
N ARG A 3 -42.01 -53.27 12.23
CA ARG A 3 -41.78 -51.83 12.01
C ARG A 3 -40.28 -51.59 12.00
N ARG A 4 -39.67 -51.38 10.81
CA ARG A 4 -38.30 -50.94 10.64
C ARG A 4 -38.28 -49.41 10.86
N LEU A 5 -37.64 -48.99 11.95
CA LEU A 5 -37.34 -47.58 12.27
C LEU A 5 -36.16 -47.15 11.40
N PHE A 6 -36.38 -46.25 10.41
CA PHE A 6 -35.30 -45.58 9.69
C PHE A 6 -34.88 -44.36 10.48
N ALA A 7 -33.70 -44.42 11.10
CA ALA A 7 -33.06 -43.27 11.71
C ALA A 7 -32.39 -42.43 10.60
N PHE A 8 -32.95 -41.28 10.31
CA PHE A 8 -32.28 -40.27 9.45
C PHE A 8 -31.20 -39.59 10.24
N LEU A 9 -29.94 -39.88 9.90
CA LEU A 9 -28.77 -39.19 10.42
C LEU A 9 -28.65 -37.86 9.69
N PHE A 10 -29.02 -36.72 10.34
CA PHE A 10 -28.79 -35.39 9.83
C PHE A 10 -27.30 -35.04 10.05
N ILE A 11 -26.49 -35.18 8.98
CA ILE A 11 -25.11 -34.66 8.98
C ILE A 11 -25.18 -33.16 8.76
N SER A 12 -25.12 -32.42 9.87
CA SER A 12 -24.98 -30.97 9.84
C SER A 12 -23.56 -30.62 9.37
N THR A 13 -23.41 -30.26 8.11
CA THR A 13 -22.17 -29.75 7.55
C THR A 13 -21.98 -28.31 8.08
N ILE A 14 -21.12 -28.14 9.10
CA ILE A 14 -20.70 -26.84 9.59
C ILE A 14 -19.82 -26.23 8.50
N PHE A 15 -20.37 -25.32 7.73
CA PHE A 15 -19.62 -24.47 6.79
C PHE A 15 -18.85 -23.42 7.63
N VAL A 16 -17.60 -23.74 7.95
CA VAL A 16 -16.68 -22.73 8.54
C VAL A 16 -16.35 -21.74 7.44
N LEU A 17 -17.04 -20.60 7.44
CA LEU A 17 -16.67 -19.46 6.63
C LEU A 17 -15.33 -18.92 7.18
N PHE A 18 -14.23 -19.32 6.57
CA PHE A 18 -12.96 -18.62 6.72
C PHE A 18 -13.13 -17.22 6.12
N SER A 19 -13.58 -16.28 6.93
CA SER A 19 -13.44 -14.86 6.63
C SER A 19 -11.95 -14.56 6.63
N CYS A 20 -11.33 -14.56 5.45
CA CYS A 20 -9.97 -14.06 5.27
C CYS A 20 -10.01 -12.54 5.46
N GLY A 21 -10.17 -12.12 6.71
CA GLY A 21 -10.08 -10.72 7.11
C GLY A 21 -8.66 -10.24 6.85
N GLN A 22 -8.51 -9.32 5.91
CA GLN A 22 -7.23 -8.67 5.64
C GLN A 22 -6.73 -8.04 6.94
N LYS A 23 -5.56 -8.45 7.42
CA LYS A 23 -4.95 -7.89 8.63
C LYS A 23 -4.79 -6.39 8.43
N LYS A 24 -5.35 -5.59 9.35
CA LYS A 24 -5.20 -4.14 9.33
C LYS A 24 -3.72 -3.79 9.52
N LEU A 25 -3.15 -3.05 8.57
CA LEU A 25 -1.77 -2.60 8.65
C LEU A 25 -1.58 -1.55 9.74
N GLU A 26 -0.37 -1.47 10.29
CA GLU A 26 0.02 -0.36 11.16
C GLU A 26 -0.11 0.95 10.39
N THR A 27 -0.63 1.99 11.05
CA THR A 27 -0.83 3.30 10.43
C THR A 27 -0.03 4.36 11.19
N LYS A 28 0.68 5.23 10.45
CA LYS A 28 1.40 6.38 11.00
C LYS A 28 1.13 7.64 10.19
N ASP A 29 1.13 8.77 10.87
CA ASP A 29 1.18 10.07 10.21
C ASP A 29 2.65 10.37 9.88
N LEU A 30 2.95 10.48 8.59
CA LEU A 30 4.28 10.80 8.07
C LEU A 30 4.32 12.24 7.58
N VAL A 31 5.48 12.85 7.71
CA VAL A 31 5.72 14.24 7.33
C VAL A 31 6.62 14.30 6.10
N ILE A 32 6.18 15.00 5.06
CA ILE A 32 7.03 15.35 3.92
C ILE A 32 7.48 16.82 4.09
N LYS A 33 8.78 17.03 4.13
CA LYS A 33 9.44 18.35 4.23
C LYS A 33 9.80 18.84 2.83
N LYS A 34 9.19 19.93 2.40
CA LYS A 34 9.50 20.54 1.09
C LYS A 34 10.75 21.40 1.16
N ALA A 35 11.42 21.57 0.02
CA ALA A 35 12.57 22.47 -0.10
C ALA A 35 12.24 23.92 0.31
N SER A 36 10.97 24.33 0.22
CA SER A 36 10.46 25.64 0.69
C SER A 36 10.38 25.77 2.22
N GLY A 37 10.64 24.70 2.98
CA GLY A 37 10.44 24.64 4.44
C GLY A 37 9.00 24.30 4.87
N GLN A 38 8.05 24.25 3.93
CA GLN A 38 6.69 23.81 4.23
C GLN A 38 6.66 22.30 4.50
N ILE A 39 5.71 21.87 5.33
CA ILE A 39 5.47 20.47 5.63
C ILE A 39 4.08 20.03 5.15
N VAL A 40 3.97 18.77 4.74
CA VAL A 40 2.72 18.11 4.39
C VAL A 40 2.63 16.81 5.17
N VAL A 41 1.49 16.54 5.78
CA VAL A 41 1.24 15.29 6.52
C VAL A 41 0.41 14.35 5.67
N VAL A 42 0.79 13.07 5.67
CA VAL A 42 0.05 11.98 5.03
C VAL A 42 -0.15 10.85 6.03
N LYS A 43 -1.39 10.40 6.20
CA LYS A 43 -1.72 9.25 7.03
C LYS A 43 -1.46 7.96 6.26
N THR A 44 -0.49 7.17 6.70
CA THR A 44 0.11 6.13 5.88
C THR A 44 0.01 4.76 6.53
N GLU A 45 -0.54 3.78 5.82
CA GLU A 45 -0.41 2.37 6.16
C GLU A 45 1.02 1.90 5.86
N LEU A 46 1.60 1.03 6.70
CA LEU A 46 2.97 0.54 6.53
C LEU A 46 2.98 -0.89 6.02
N ALA A 47 3.45 -1.11 4.79
CA ALA A 47 3.67 -2.41 4.18
C ALA A 47 5.13 -2.84 4.43
N LYS A 48 5.33 -3.73 5.44
CA LYS A 48 6.66 -4.14 5.91
C LYS A 48 7.07 -5.53 5.47
N THR A 49 6.09 -6.43 5.27
CA THR A 49 6.33 -7.81 4.83
C THR A 49 6.15 -7.96 3.33
N GLU A 50 6.78 -8.98 2.74
CA GLU A 50 6.61 -9.29 1.31
C GLU A 50 5.15 -9.50 0.91
N ALA A 51 4.35 -10.16 1.76
CA ALA A 51 2.93 -10.37 1.51
C ALA A 51 2.13 -9.06 1.52
N GLU A 52 2.41 -8.15 2.46
CA GLU A 52 1.79 -6.82 2.52
C GLU A 52 2.18 -5.98 1.29
N GLN A 53 3.46 -6.02 0.90
CA GLN A 53 3.98 -5.31 -0.26
C GLN A 53 3.41 -5.87 -1.57
N ALA A 54 3.31 -7.20 -1.70
CA ALA A 54 2.74 -7.83 -2.89
C ALA A 54 1.24 -7.51 -3.06
N TYR A 55 0.52 -7.32 -1.97
CA TYR A 55 -0.91 -7.00 -2.00
C TYR A 55 -1.17 -5.50 -2.22
N GLY A 56 -0.47 -4.63 -1.51
CA GLY A 56 -0.62 -3.17 -1.63
C GLY A 56 -2.08 -2.70 -1.55
N PHE A 57 -2.49 -1.86 -2.51
CA PHE A 57 -3.85 -1.35 -2.64
C PHE A 57 -4.78 -2.20 -3.54
N MET A 58 -4.41 -3.44 -3.85
CA MET A 58 -5.28 -4.31 -4.66
C MET A 58 -6.69 -4.40 -4.08
N ASN A 59 -7.70 -4.39 -4.98
CA ASN A 59 -9.13 -4.48 -4.70
C ASN A 59 -9.73 -3.34 -3.86
N ARG A 60 -8.98 -2.28 -3.55
CA ARG A 60 -9.49 -1.10 -2.86
C ARG A 60 -10.09 -0.11 -3.87
N LYS A 61 -11.40 0.08 -3.77
CA LYS A 61 -12.16 0.97 -4.67
C LYS A 61 -12.14 2.43 -4.22
N ASN A 62 -11.79 2.68 -2.96
CA ASN A 62 -11.73 4.02 -2.38
C ASN A 62 -10.52 4.14 -1.47
N ILE A 63 -9.69 5.14 -1.73
CA ILE A 63 -8.53 5.51 -0.92
C ILE A 63 -8.72 7.01 -0.62
N PRO A 64 -8.97 7.38 0.65
CA PRO A 64 -9.25 8.77 1.01
C PRO A 64 -8.10 9.71 0.68
N ASP A 65 -8.42 10.97 0.29
CA ASP A 65 -7.41 12.02 0.12
C ASP A 65 -6.62 12.23 1.43
N GLY A 66 -5.34 12.48 1.33
CA GLY A 66 -4.43 12.61 2.48
C GLY A 66 -4.05 11.28 3.15
N THR A 67 -4.43 10.14 2.55
CA THR A 67 -3.98 8.81 2.99
C THR A 67 -3.07 8.16 1.96
N GLY A 68 -2.27 7.16 2.38
CA GLY A 68 -1.37 6.44 1.50
C GLY A 68 -0.90 5.11 2.08
N MET A 69 0.01 4.47 1.35
CA MET A 69 0.72 3.28 1.81
C MET A 69 2.21 3.44 1.58
N LEU A 70 2.99 3.26 2.64
CA LEU A 70 4.46 3.26 2.58
C LEU A 70 4.96 1.82 2.54
N PHE A 71 5.62 1.46 1.46
CA PHE A 71 6.35 0.22 1.30
C PHE A 71 7.76 0.41 1.86
N ILE A 72 8.15 -0.44 2.81
CA ILE A 72 9.46 -0.37 3.49
C ILE A 72 10.26 -1.59 3.08
N PHE A 73 11.27 -1.41 2.25
CA PHE A 73 12.11 -2.50 1.79
C PHE A 73 13.20 -2.82 2.81
N LYS A 74 13.56 -4.09 2.91
CA LYS A 74 14.62 -4.56 3.79
C LYS A 74 15.99 -3.99 3.38
N ASP A 75 16.22 -3.90 2.08
CA ASP A 75 17.47 -3.43 1.48
C ASP A 75 17.19 -2.42 0.37
N ASP A 76 18.20 -1.59 0.03
CA ASP A 76 18.11 -0.68 -1.11
C ASP A 76 18.03 -1.49 -2.40
N ARG A 77 17.08 -1.11 -3.28
CA ARG A 77 16.82 -1.84 -4.52
C ARG A 77 16.33 -0.92 -5.63
N ILE A 78 16.46 -1.35 -6.86
CA ILE A 78 15.63 -0.84 -7.95
C ILE A 78 14.24 -1.45 -7.73
N ALA A 79 13.26 -0.61 -7.40
CA ALA A 79 11.90 -1.04 -7.13
C ALA A 79 11.04 -0.96 -8.38
N SER A 80 10.09 -1.90 -8.51
CA SER A 80 9.20 -1.99 -9.65
C SER A 80 7.77 -2.26 -9.16
N PHE A 81 6.81 -1.46 -9.61
CA PHE A 81 5.41 -1.52 -9.23
C PHE A 81 4.50 -1.62 -10.44
N TRP A 82 3.36 -2.23 -10.25
CA TRP A 82 2.28 -2.36 -11.23
C TRP A 82 0.92 -2.08 -10.58
N MET A 83 -0.12 -1.95 -11.41
CA MET A 83 -1.49 -1.69 -10.93
C MET A 83 -2.39 -2.93 -11.06
N LYS A 84 -1.82 -4.14 -11.01
CA LYS A 84 -2.61 -5.38 -11.06
C LYS A 84 -3.69 -5.37 -9.97
N ASN A 85 -4.94 -5.65 -10.37
CA ASN A 85 -6.09 -5.68 -9.47
C ASN A 85 -6.31 -4.38 -8.66
N THR A 86 -5.76 -3.24 -9.09
CA THR A 86 -5.86 -1.96 -8.41
C THR A 86 -6.75 -1.00 -9.22
N PRO A 87 -8.02 -0.84 -8.82
CA PRO A 87 -9.01 -0.07 -9.58
C PRO A 87 -8.88 1.45 -9.37
N THR A 88 -8.27 1.88 -8.25
CA THR A 88 -8.13 3.30 -7.90
C THR A 88 -6.88 3.88 -8.54
N PRO A 89 -6.97 5.03 -9.27
CA PRO A 89 -5.79 5.72 -9.78
C PRO A 89 -4.87 6.15 -8.65
N LEU A 90 -3.56 5.90 -8.79
CA LEU A 90 -2.53 6.20 -7.79
C LEU A 90 -1.41 7.05 -8.38
N SER A 91 -0.69 7.76 -7.51
CA SER A 91 0.66 8.26 -7.76
C SER A 91 1.64 7.56 -6.82
N ILE A 92 2.84 7.26 -7.29
CA ILE A 92 3.92 6.66 -6.50
C ILE A 92 5.12 7.60 -6.42
N ALA A 93 5.69 7.75 -5.21
CA ALA A 93 6.99 8.37 -5.01
C ALA A 93 8.00 7.32 -4.57
N TYR A 94 9.14 7.24 -5.26
CA TYR A 94 10.28 6.43 -4.88
C TYR A 94 11.24 7.24 -4.01
N ILE A 95 11.67 6.66 -2.89
CA ILE A 95 12.34 7.38 -1.82
C ILE A 95 13.60 6.61 -1.41
N ASP A 96 14.73 7.27 -1.36
CA ASP A 96 16.00 6.66 -0.97
C ASP A 96 16.09 6.44 0.56
N TYR A 97 17.19 5.82 1.01
CA TYR A 97 17.45 5.52 2.42
C TYR A 97 17.54 6.76 3.31
N SER A 98 17.83 7.94 2.74
CA SER A 98 17.89 9.20 3.47
C SER A 98 16.53 9.88 3.63
N GLY A 99 15.49 9.35 2.96
CA GLY A 99 14.16 9.94 2.89
C GLY A 99 13.95 10.88 1.70
N LYS A 100 14.94 11.05 0.83
CA LYS A 100 14.83 11.93 -0.34
C LYS A 100 13.96 11.31 -1.43
N ILE A 101 12.97 12.05 -1.92
CA ILE A 101 12.15 11.65 -3.06
C ILE A 101 13.01 11.70 -4.33
N LYS A 102 13.15 10.56 -5.00
CA LYS A 102 13.95 10.38 -6.22
C LYS A 102 13.11 10.48 -7.49
N ASP A 103 11.89 9.92 -7.44
CA ASP A 103 10.97 9.87 -8.57
C ASP A 103 9.55 10.06 -8.07
N ILE A 104 8.67 10.60 -8.94
CA ILE A 104 7.22 10.62 -8.75
C ILE A 104 6.58 10.27 -10.09
N PHE A 105 5.68 9.28 -10.09
CA PHE A 105 4.95 8.85 -11.28
C PHE A 105 3.46 8.68 -10.99
N ASP A 106 2.63 8.92 -12.01
CA ASP A 106 1.22 8.53 -12.00
C ASP A 106 1.07 7.10 -12.51
N MET A 107 0.12 6.36 -11.93
CA MET A 107 -0.11 4.94 -12.18
C MET A 107 -1.52 4.71 -12.74
N THR A 108 -1.60 4.07 -13.90
CA THR A 108 -2.89 3.78 -14.55
C THR A 108 -3.55 2.54 -13.93
N PRO A 109 -4.83 2.62 -13.50
CA PRO A 109 -5.56 1.49 -12.96
C PRO A 109 -5.48 0.25 -13.86
N PHE A 110 -5.37 -0.92 -13.22
CA PHE A 110 -5.30 -2.26 -13.86
C PHE A 110 -4.12 -2.48 -14.81
N SER A 111 -3.22 -1.50 -14.98
CA SER A 111 -2.03 -1.66 -15.83
C SER A 111 -1.11 -2.75 -15.29
N LEU A 112 -0.64 -3.63 -16.17
CA LEU A 112 0.40 -4.62 -15.89
C LEU A 112 1.81 -4.13 -16.28
N ALA A 113 1.90 -2.97 -16.95
CA ALA A 113 3.17 -2.32 -17.20
C ALA A 113 3.79 -1.88 -15.88
N THR A 114 5.07 -2.16 -15.73
CA THR A 114 5.80 -1.81 -14.50
C THR A 114 6.32 -0.39 -14.55
N ILE A 115 6.23 0.30 -13.43
CA ILE A 115 6.86 1.60 -13.18
C ILE A 115 8.07 1.33 -12.28
N VAL A 116 9.26 1.66 -12.79
CA VAL A 116 10.53 1.30 -12.17
C VAL A 116 11.21 2.56 -11.63
N SER A 117 11.81 2.47 -10.43
CA SER A 117 12.61 3.56 -9.89
C SER A 117 13.87 3.82 -10.74
N THR A 118 14.27 5.09 -10.89
CA THR A 118 15.46 5.46 -11.68
C THR A 118 16.77 5.14 -10.95
N GLY A 119 16.72 4.83 -9.67
CA GLY A 119 17.87 4.47 -8.85
C GLY A 119 17.49 3.60 -7.66
N TYR A 120 18.48 3.29 -6.81
CA TYR A 120 18.26 2.52 -5.59
C TYR A 120 17.40 3.30 -4.61
N VAL A 121 16.37 2.62 -4.06
CA VAL A 121 15.43 3.19 -3.09
C VAL A 121 15.19 2.23 -1.93
N ARG A 122 14.85 2.79 -0.77
CA ARG A 122 14.51 2.06 0.45
C ARG A 122 13.02 2.04 0.70
N TYR A 123 12.28 3.02 0.14
CA TYR A 123 10.85 3.18 0.36
C TYR A 123 10.15 3.52 -0.96
N ALA A 124 8.85 3.20 -1.01
CA ALA A 124 7.93 3.72 -2.00
C ALA A 124 6.65 4.19 -1.29
N LEU A 125 6.12 5.35 -1.66
CA LEU A 125 4.89 5.90 -1.10
C LEU A 125 3.84 5.99 -2.20
N GLU A 126 2.77 5.20 -2.09
CA GLU A 126 1.58 5.29 -2.92
C GLU A 126 0.51 6.17 -2.25
N VAL A 127 -0.12 7.04 -3.04
CA VAL A 127 -1.21 7.94 -2.63
C VAL A 127 -2.24 8.04 -3.76
N PRO A 128 -3.45 8.58 -3.53
CA PRO A 128 -4.38 8.90 -4.61
C PRO A 128 -3.72 9.76 -5.68
N GLN A 129 -4.02 9.45 -6.96
CA GLN A 129 -3.41 10.13 -8.10
C GLN A 129 -3.52 11.65 -8.00
N GLY A 130 -2.42 12.34 -8.31
CA GLY A 130 -2.33 13.79 -8.28
C GLY A 130 -2.10 14.40 -6.88
N TRP A 131 -2.12 13.60 -5.80
CA TRP A 131 -1.96 14.11 -4.43
C TRP A 131 -0.63 14.85 -4.23
N PHE A 132 0.48 14.35 -4.79
CA PHE A 132 1.79 15.02 -4.70
C PHE A 132 1.75 16.41 -5.34
N SER A 133 1.22 16.52 -6.56
CA SER A 133 1.16 17.80 -7.29
C SER A 133 0.23 18.80 -6.60
N LYS A 134 -0.95 18.34 -6.12
CA LYS A 134 -1.91 19.15 -5.36
C LYS A 134 -1.29 19.76 -4.10
N ASN A 135 -0.39 19.04 -3.45
CA ASN A 135 0.31 19.50 -2.25
C ASN A 135 1.67 20.16 -2.54
N GLY A 136 2.02 20.32 -3.82
CA GLY A 136 3.27 20.95 -4.25
C GLY A 136 4.51 20.16 -3.88
N ILE A 137 4.39 18.83 -3.70
CA ILE A 137 5.50 17.94 -3.42
C ILE A 137 6.21 17.57 -4.71
N LYS A 138 7.55 17.59 -4.69
CA LYS A 138 8.41 17.41 -5.87
C LYS A 138 9.55 16.44 -5.58
N VAL A 139 10.16 15.94 -6.64
CA VAL A 139 11.46 15.28 -6.56
C VAL A 139 12.46 16.20 -5.88
N GLY A 140 13.20 15.65 -4.92
CA GLY A 140 14.13 16.41 -4.07
C GLY A 140 13.57 16.79 -2.70
N ASP A 141 12.25 16.74 -2.47
CA ASP A 141 11.66 16.86 -1.14
C ASP A 141 11.97 15.62 -0.28
N TYR A 142 11.73 15.70 1.03
CA TYR A 142 12.15 14.66 1.98
C TYR A 142 10.98 14.14 2.82
N LEU A 143 10.84 12.81 2.87
CA LEU A 143 10.05 12.12 3.87
C LEU A 143 10.82 12.07 5.20
N ASP A 144 10.20 12.53 6.29
CA ASP A 144 10.75 12.36 7.64
C ASP A 144 10.65 10.90 8.07
N LEU A 145 11.79 10.26 8.24
CA LEU A 145 11.90 8.84 8.62
C LEU A 145 11.88 8.63 10.14
N SER A 146 11.87 9.70 10.95
CA SER A 146 11.94 9.59 12.42
C SER A 146 10.80 8.72 13.01
N PRO A 147 9.55 8.77 12.50
CA PRO A 147 8.49 7.90 13.00
C PRO A 147 8.69 6.40 12.69
N LEU A 148 9.61 6.05 11.80
CA LEU A 148 9.88 4.66 11.39
C LEU A 148 10.99 3.98 12.20
N LYS A 149 11.73 4.74 13.03
CA LYS A 149 12.92 4.29 13.78
C LYS A 149 12.61 3.72 15.17
N ASN A 150 11.45 3.10 15.35
CA ASN A 150 11.11 2.43 16.63
C ASN A 150 11.50 0.97 16.60
#